data_a401ded1662d15d6e56a349c1cba561a
#
_entry.id   a401ded1662d15d6e56a349c1cba561a
#
_cell.length_a   1.000
_cell.length_b   1.000
_cell.length_c   1.000
_cell.angle_alpha   90.00
_cell.angle_beta   90.00
_cell.angle_gamma   90.00
#
_symmetry.space_group_name_H-M   'P 1'
#
loop_
_entity.id
_entity.type
_entity.pdbx_description
1 polymer ?
#
loop_
_entity_poly.entity_id
_entity_poly.type
_entity_poly.pdbx_seq_one_letter_code
_entity_poly.pdbx_strand_id
1 'polypeptide(L)'
;VLVKGGHGSGEIVTDVLVEGDMVTHFSHRRLATRNTHGTGCTLSAAIAALLARGRGLAAAIAEARAYVRLAMAAAPGIGGGHGPLEHLAALRRDAERHTVIAALEDAFHALSALPFAQLIPEVQSNFAYALPLAEEPGDVAAFPGRIVRVGDGIAIAHGPAFGASRHCARIVLTAMRRDPEHRASLNIRYGKDVIASARGAGLACASFDRSAEPPDVRDCEGSTLEWGTDLVLARESGIPDAIYDTGGPGKEPMVRVLGRTPAEIVAKIGRILGVR
;
A
#
# COMPACT_ATOMS: atom_id res chain seq x y z
N VAL A 1 28.51 -7.37 18.02
CA VAL A 1 28.58 -5.92 17.88
C VAL A 1 27.57 -5.49 16.82
N LEU A 2 26.77 -4.43 17.09
CA LEU A 2 25.87 -3.82 16.09
C LEU A 2 26.39 -2.43 15.70
N VAL A 3 26.81 -2.28 14.45
CA VAL A 3 27.25 -0.99 13.88
C VAL A 3 26.07 -0.37 13.13
N LYS A 4 25.71 0.86 13.50
CA LYS A 4 24.58 1.58 12.93
C LYS A 4 24.98 2.46 11.75
N GLY A 5 24.27 2.34 10.61
CA GLY A 5 24.53 3.13 9.39
C GLY A 5 23.79 4.46 9.27
N GLY A 6 23.01 4.87 10.29
CA GLY A 6 22.12 6.03 10.19
C GLY A 6 22.78 7.38 9.85
N HIS A 7 24.06 7.57 10.18
CA HIS A 7 24.85 8.78 9.87
C HIS A 7 25.60 8.70 8.51
N GLY A 8 25.54 7.55 7.83
CA GLY A 8 26.09 7.42 6.46
C GLY A 8 25.32 8.28 5.45
N SER A 9 25.87 8.43 4.26
CA SER A 9 25.24 9.09 3.11
C SER A 9 24.48 8.07 2.25
N GLY A 10 23.54 8.55 1.44
CA GLY A 10 22.80 7.75 0.46
C GLY A 10 21.38 7.42 0.89
N GLU A 11 20.63 6.82 -0.05
CA GLU A 11 19.21 6.48 0.11
C GLU A 11 18.97 5.23 0.97
N ILE A 12 19.96 4.37 1.07
CA ILE A 12 19.88 3.12 1.86
C ILE A 12 20.66 3.28 3.16
N VAL A 13 20.01 2.94 4.26
CA VAL A 13 20.64 2.83 5.58
C VAL A 13 20.86 1.36 5.86
N THR A 14 22.11 0.97 6.14
CA THR A 14 22.47 -0.41 6.46
C THR A 14 23.13 -0.47 7.84
N ASP A 15 22.53 -1.22 8.75
CA ASP A 15 23.14 -1.59 10.02
C ASP A 15 23.78 -2.97 9.87
N VAL A 16 24.91 -3.20 10.52
CA VAL A 16 25.69 -4.44 10.41
C VAL A 16 25.84 -5.07 11.77
N LEU A 17 25.36 -6.30 11.94
CA LEU A 17 25.57 -7.13 13.12
C LEU A 17 26.76 -8.08 12.86
N VAL A 18 27.71 -8.12 13.79
CA VAL A 18 28.83 -9.05 13.80
C VAL A 18 28.75 -9.92 15.05
N GLU A 19 28.64 -11.26 14.84
CA GLU A 19 28.57 -12.29 15.90
C GLU A 19 29.61 -13.36 15.59
N GLY A 20 30.77 -13.30 16.25
CA GLY A 20 31.92 -14.13 15.87
C GLY A 20 32.32 -13.85 14.43
N ASP A 21 32.30 -14.88 13.59
CA ASP A 21 32.61 -14.80 12.15
C ASP A 21 31.37 -14.51 11.27
N MET A 22 30.18 -14.48 11.88
CA MET A 22 28.94 -14.19 11.14
C MET A 22 28.68 -12.69 11.02
N VAL A 23 28.33 -12.26 9.81
CA VAL A 23 27.95 -10.86 9.51
C VAL A 23 26.54 -10.84 8.93
N THR A 24 25.67 -10.08 9.58
CA THR A 24 24.28 -9.88 9.13
C THR A 24 24.04 -8.41 8.80
N HIS A 25 23.48 -8.14 7.63
CA HIS A 25 23.14 -6.80 7.16
C HIS A 25 21.64 -6.55 7.28
N PHE A 26 21.26 -5.37 7.80
CA PHE A 26 19.88 -4.92 7.87
C PHE A 26 19.75 -3.61 7.11
N SER A 27 19.15 -3.64 5.92
CA SER A 27 19.02 -2.47 5.05
C SER A 27 17.58 -1.98 4.96
N HIS A 28 17.40 -0.68 4.85
CA HIS A 28 16.13 -0.04 4.54
C HIS A 28 16.35 1.30 3.84
N ARG A 29 15.32 1.81 3.15
CA ARG A 29 15.34 3.15 2.59
C ARG A 29 15.39 4.20 3.71
N ARG A 30 16.19 5.25 3.49
CA ARG A 30 16.27 6.40 4.42
C ARG A 30 14.93 7.12 4.45
N LEU A 31 14.45 7.42 5.64
CA LEU A 31 13.28 8.27 5.84
C LEU A 31 13.69 9.75 5.72
N ALA A 32 12.90 10.50 4.95
CA ALA A 32 13.03 11.95 4.86
C ALA A 32 12.41 12.62 6.09
N THR A 33 13.07 12.51 7.25
CA THR A 33 12.57 13.08 8.51
C THR A 33 13.69 13.78 9.29
N ARG A 34 13.33 14.83 10.02
CA ARG A 34 14.19 15.52 11.00
C ARG A 34 14.04 14.94 12.41
N ASN A 35 13.04 14.10 12.65
CA ASN A 35 12.68 13.57 13.96
C ASN A 35 13.56 12.35 14.29
N THR A 36 14.78 12.59 14.70
CA THR A 36 15.79 11.56 14.97
C THR A 36 16.28 11.51 16.42
N HIS A 37 15.75 12.42 17.28
CA HIS A 37 16.14 12.45 18.68
C HIS A 37 15.67 11.20 19.40
N GLY A 38 16.58 10.55 20.13
CA GLY A 38 16.29 9.36 20.92
C GLY A 38 16.32 8.02 20.14
N THR A 39 16.58 8.01 18.82
CA THR A 39 16.62 6.77 18.03
C THR A 39 17.59 5.71 18.58
N GLY A 40 18.78 6.13 19.04
CA GLY A 40 19.79 5.21 19.59
C GLY A 40 19.30 4.54 20.88
N CYS A 41 18.84 5.36 21.83
CA CYS A 41 18.32 4.88 23.12
C CYS A 41 17.11 3.97 22.93
N THR A 42 16.20 4.37 22.04
CA THR A 42 15.00 3.59 21.73
C THR A 42 15.36 2.24 21.09
N LEU A 43 16.29 2.22 20.15
CA LEU A 43 16.74 0.98 19.52
C LEU A 43 17.34 0.01 20.57
N SER A 44 18.24 0.52 21.43
CA SER A 44 18.87 -0.31 22.46
C SER A 44 17.87 -0.85 23.47
N ALA A 45 16.93 -0.02 23.92
CA ALA A 45 15.87 -0.44 24.84
C ALA A 45 14.94 -1.48 24.21
N ALA A 46 14.55 -1.29 22.94
CA ALA A 46 13.70 -2.24 22.22
C ALA A 46 14.41 -3.59 22.01
N ILE A 47 15.69 -3.60 21.62
CA ILE A 47 16.49 -4.85 21.52
C ILE A 47 16.53 -5.56 22.87
N ALA A 48 16.85 -4.85 23.96
CA ALA A 48 16.91 -5.44 25.29
C ALA A 48 15.57 -6.06 25.73
N ALA A 49 14.46 -5.36 25.47
CA ALA A 49 13.11 -5.84 25.78
C ALA A 49 12.76 -7.11 24.96
N LEU A 50 13.12 -7.16 23.68
CA LEU A 50 12.85 -8.31 22.81
C LEU A 50 13.71 -9.53 23.20
N LEU A 51 14.97 -9.32 23.56
CA LEU A 51 15.84 -10.37 24.09
C LEU A 51 15.29 -10.93 25.43
N ALA A 52 14.83 -10.06 26.32
CA ALA A 52 14.20 -10.48 27.59
C ALA A 52 12.90 -11.30 27.34
N ARG A 53 12.24 -11.13 26.19
CA ARG A 53 11.09 -11.95 25.76
C ARG A 53 11.48 -13.24 25.00
N GLY A 54 12.77 -13.58 24.96
CA GLY A 54 13.30 -14.81 24.35
C GLY A 54 13.50 -14.73 22.83
N ARG A 55 13.48 -13.52 22.22
CA ARG A 55 13.83 -13.39 20.80
C ARG A 55 15.31 -13.62 20.57
N GLY A 56 15.69 -14.33 19.51
CA GLY A 56 17.09 -14.41 19.08
C GLY A 56 17.63 -13.03 18.65
N LEU A 57 18.94 -12.81 18.78
CA LEU A 57 19.55 -11.48 18.62
C LEU A 57 19.26 -10.83 17.27
N ALA A 58 19.43 -11.56 16.16
CA ALA A 58 19.14 -11.02 14.82
C ALA A 58 17.66 -10.63 14.63
N ALA A 59 16.73 -11.46 15.14
CA ALA A 59 15.29 -11.18 15.11
C ALA A 59 14.94 -9.97 16.00
N ALA A 60 15.51 -9.88 17.20
CA ALA A 60 15.31 -8.73 18.10
C ALA A 60 15.78 -7.42 17.46
N ILE A 61 16.92 -7.43 16.76
CA ILE A 61 17.42 -6.26 16.04
C ILE A 61 16.47 -5.88 14.90
N ALA A 62 16.01 -6.85 14.10
CA ALA A 62 15.09 -6.59 12.99
C ALA A 62 13.78 -5.98 13.49
N GLU A 63 13.15 -6.57 14.52
CA GLU A 63 11.90 -6.06 15.12
C GLU A 63 12.09 -4.67 15.75
N ALA A 64 13.19 -4.44 16.50
CA ALA A 64 13.49 -3.15 17.10
C ALA A 64 13.72 -2.05 16.06
N ARG A 65 14.37 -2.36 14.93
CA ARG A 65 14.58 -1.44 13.81
C ARG A 65 13.24 -1.06 13.15
N ALA A 66 12.37 -2.04 12.93
CA ALA A 66 11.02 -1.79 12.39
C ALA A 66 10.23 -0.87 13.33
N TYR A 67 10.26 -1.10 14.64
CA TYR A 67 9.62 -0.24 15.64
C TYR A 67 10.18 1.20 15.60
N VAL A 68 11.51 1.37 15.64
CA VAL A 68 12.12 2.71 15.58
C VAL A 68 11.79 3.42 14.27
N ARG A 69 11.82 2.71 13.17
CA ARG A 69 11.49 3.25 11.85
C ARG A 69 10.03 3.75 11.78
N LEU A 70 9.08 2.97 12.29
CA LEU A 70 7.68 3.38 12.38
C LEU A 70 7.53 4.61 13.30
N ALA A 71 8.19 4.61 14.46
CA ALA A 71 8.16 5.72 15.41
C ALA A 71 8.77 7.00 14.81
N MET A 72 9.78 6.90 13.94
CA MET A 72 10.34 8.03 13.17
C MET A 72 9.39 8.53 12.09
N ALA A 73 8.74 7.62 11.35
CA ALA A 73 7.83 7.96 10.27
C ALA A 73 6.55 8.63 10.78
N ALA A 74 6.04 8.18 11.92
CA ALA A 74 4.84 8.72 12.57
C ALA A 74 5.13 9.96 13.46
N ALA A 75 6.40 10.35 13.60
CA ALA A 75 6.80 11.38 14.55
C ALA A 75 6.19 12.74 14.23
N PRO A 76 5.61 13.43 15.23
CA PRO A 76 5.08 14.77 15.03
C PRO A 76 6.23 15.75 14.77
N GLY A 77 6.09 16.62 13.79
CA GLY A 77 7.07 17.67 13.47
C GLY A 77 7.07 18.82 14.49
N ILE A 78 7.40 18.53 15.75
CA ILE A 78 7.35 19.51 16.84
C ILE A 78 8.74 20.13 17.07
N GLY A 79 8.78 21.45 17.22
CA GLY A 79 9.99 22.20 17.53
C GLY A 79 10.89 22.49 16.32
N GLY A 80 11.96 23.24 16.55
CA GLY A 80 12.90 23.70 15.52
C GLY A 80 14.14 22.81 15.32
N GLY A 81 14.36 21.81 16.18
CA GLY A 81 15.52 20.92 16.16
C GLY A 81 15.21 19.50 15.64
N HIS A 82 15.96 18.54 16.16
CA HIS A 82 15.66 17.12 15.96
C HIS A 82 14.45 16.73 16.83
N GLY A 83 13.30 16.51 16.20
CA GLY A 83 12.06 16.21 16.90
C GLY A 83 12.05 14.81 17.58
N PRO A 84 11.10 14.58 18.51
CA PRO A 84 10.94 13.31 19.22
C PRO A 84 10.37 12.23 18.31
N LEU A 85 10.50 10.96 18.75
CA LEU A 85 9.85 9.81 18.16
C LEU A 85 8.39 9.70 18.62
N GLU A 86 7.52 9.11 17.80
CA GLU A 86 6.15 8.72 18.18
C GLU A 86 6.12 7.28 18.72
N HIS A 87 6.33 7.12 20.01
CA HIS A 87 6.41 5.81 20.65
C HIS A 87 5.12 5.00 20.64
N LEU A 88 3.96 5.66 20.47
CA LEU A 88 2.66 5.01 20.38
C LEU A 88 2.28 4.61 18.94
N ALA A 89 3.14 4.87 17.96
CA ALA A 89 2.84 4.62 16.54
C ALA A 89 2.37 3.19 16.27
N ALA A 90 3.03 2.19 16.86
CA ALA A 90 2.66 0.77 16.69
C ALA A 90 1.27 0.47 17.28
N LEU A 91 0.96 0.97 18.47
CA LEU A 91 -0.34 0.76 19.11
C LEU A 91 -1.47 1.46 18.34
N ARG A 92 -1.24 2.71 17.89
CA ARG A 92 -2.21 3.42 17.05
C ARG A 92 -2.46 2.70 15.74
N ARG A 93 -1.40 2.19 15.10
CA ARG A 93 -1.52 1.43 13.87
C ARG A 93 -2.29 0.12 14.06
N ASP A 94 -2.10 -0.58 15.18
CA ASP A 94 -2.88 -1.77 15.51
C ASP A 94 -4.37 -1.43 15.73
N ALA A 95 -4.68 -0.32 16.38
CA ALA A 95 -6.05 0.15 16.53
C ALA A 95 -6.71 0.49 15.17
N GLU A 96 -5.94 1.06 14.23
CA GLU A 96 -6.41 1.37 12.87
C GLU A 96 -6.78 0.12 12.05
N ARG A 97 -6.29 -1.08 12.40
CA ARG A 97 -6.64 -2.31 11.68
C ARG A 97 -8.14 -2.56 11.68
N HIS A 98 -8.83 -2.32 12.79
CA HIS A 98 -10.29 -2.45 12.85
C HIS A 98 -10.99 -1.42 11.96
N THR A 99 -10.55 -0.18 11.98
CA THR A 99 -11.08 0.90 11.14
C THR A 99 -10.93 0.58 9.65
N VAL A 100 -9.78 0.03 9.24
CA VAL A 100 -9.52 -0.37 7.85
C VAL A 100 -10.47 -1.48 7.40
N ILE A 101 -10.67 -2.52 8.24
CA ILE A 101 -11.58 -3.62 7.94
C ILE A 101 -13.02 -3.11 7.83
N ALA A 102 -13.50 -2.37 8.82
CA ALA A 102 -14.86 -1.81 8.83
C ALA A 102 -15.12 -0.92 7.60
N ALA A 103 -14.17 -0.06 7.24
CA ALA A 103 -14.31 0.79 6.05
C ALA A 103 -14.42 0.00 4.73
N LEU A 104 -13.74 -1.15 4.61
CA LEU A 104 -13.89 -2.03 3.44
C LEU A 104 -15.24 -2.76 3.45
N GLU A 105 -15.74 -3.19 4.61
CA GLU A 105 -17.06 -3.82 4.75
C GLU A 105 -18.16 -2.83 4.37
N ASP A 106 -18.11 -1.61 4.91
CA ASP A 106 -19.05 -0.53 4.58
C ASP A 106 -19.02 -0.21 3.07
N ALA A 107 -17.82 -0.14 2.48
CA ALA A 107 -17.67 0.10 1.05
C ALA A 107 -18.23 -1.05 0.20
N PHE A 108 -18.08 -2.31 0.62
CA PHE A 108 -18.69 -3.45 -0.06
C PHE A 108 -20.22 -3.36 -0.01
N HIS A 109 -20.80 -3.04 1.14
CA HIS A 109 -22.25 -2.84 1.27
C HIS A 109 -22.75 -1.68 0.38
N ALA A 110 -22.03 -0.57 0.34
CA ALA A 110 -22.35 0.55 -0.53
C ALA A 110 -22.26 0.20 -2.03
N LEU A 111 -21.23 -0.56 -2.44
CA LEU A 111 -21.12 -1.07 -3.81
C LEU A 111 -22.25 -2.05 -4.16
N SER A 112 -22.72 -2.85 -3.20
CA SER A 112 -23.82 -3.79 -3.41
C SER A 112 -25.16 -3.09 -3.68
N ALA A 113 -25.30 -1.84 -3.24
CA ALA A 113 -26.47 -1.01 -3.53
C ALA A 113 -26.41 -0.33 -4.91
N LEU A 114 -25.27 -0.39 -5.59
CA LEU A 114 -25.08 0.14 -6.94
C LEU A 114 -25.16 -0.98 -7.98
N PRO A 115 -25.44 -0.68 -9.27
CA PRO A 115 -25.35 -1.67 -10.35
C PRO A 115 -23.87 -2.01 -10.68
N PHE A 116 -23.08 -2.32 -9.65
CA PHE A 116 -21.64 -2.53 -9.73
C PHE A 116 -21.27 -3.83 -10.48
N ALA A 117 -22.15 -4.82 -10.50
CA ALA A 117 -21.93 -6.10 -11.19
C ALA A 117 -21.49 -5.96 -12.65
N GLN A 118 -21.96 -4.90 -13.35
CA GLN A 118 -21.56 -4.61 -14.74
C GLN A 118 -20.11 -4.14 -14.90
N LEU A 119 -19.46 -3.72 -13.80
CA LEU A 119 -18.06 -3.29 -13.79
C LEU A 119 -17.09 -4.37 -13.32
N ILE A 120 -17.58 -5.56 -12.92
CA ILE A 120 -16.76 -6.70 -12.53
C ILE A 120 -16.03 -7.26 -13.76
N PRO A 121 -14.68 -7.35 -13.75
CA PRO A 121 -13.91 -7.98 -14.82
C PRO A 121 -13.98 -9.51 -14.76
N GLU A 122 -13.49 -10.23 -15.79
CA GLU A 122 -13.44 -11.69 -15.81
C GLU A 122 -12.60 -12.25 -14.66
N VAL A 123 -11.47 -11.60 -14.34
CA VAL A 123 -10.61 -11.97 -13.19
C VAL A 123 -11.20 -11.55 -11.84
N GLN A 124 -12.42 -11.02 -11.80
CA GLN A 124 -13.11 -10.49 -10.63
C GLN A 124 -12.46 -9.21 -10.05
N SER A 125 -13.21 -8.48 -9.21
CA SER A 125 -12.73 -7.26 -8.56
C SER A 125 -12.09 -7.56 -7.21
N ASN A 126 -11.16 -6.71 -6.79
CA ASN A 126 -10.72 -6.68 -5.41
C ASN A 126 -10.59 -5.23 -4.93
N PHE A 127 -11.00 -5.01 -3.71
CA PHE A 127 -10.96 -3.72 -3.06
C PHE A 127 -9.90 -3.78 -1.96
N ALA A 128 -8.90 -2.91 -2.03
CA ALA A 128 -7.81 -2.88 -1.09
C ALA A 128 -7.76 -1.54 -0.34
N TYR A 129 -7.43 -1.59 0.94
CA TYR A 129 -7.19 -0.42 1.78
C TYR A 129 -6.04 -0.65 2.73
N ALA A 130 -5.09 0.29 2.77
CA ALA A 130 -3.87 0.20 3.55
C ALA A 130 -4.01 0.86 4.92
N LEU A 131 -3.24 0.36 5.89
CA LEU A 131 -2.94 1.10 7.13
C LEU A 131 -2.21 2.42 6.83
N PRO A 132 -2.29 3.42 7.71
CA PRO A 132 -1.37 4.54 7.65
C PRO A 132 0.07 4.05 7.70
N LEU A 133 0.96 4.68 6.91
CA LEU A 133 2.38 4.34 6.84
C LEU A 133 2.63 2.87 6.48
N ALA A 134 1.79 2.28 5.63
CA ALA A 134 1.98 0.93 5.12
C ALA A 134 3.24 0.85 4.25
N GLU A 135 4.04 -0.21 4.45
CA GLU A 135 5.28 -0.45 3.71
C GLU A 135 5.31 -1.82 3.01
N GLU A 136 4.50 -2.76 3.48
CA GLU A 136 4.49 -4.14 2.97
C GLU A 136 3.06 -4.63 2.68
N PRO A 137 2.90 -5.66 1.84
CA PRO A 137 1.58 -6.20 1.51
C PRO A 137 0.76 -6.66 2.72
N GLY A 138 1.42 -7.06 3.81
CA GLY A 138 0.77 -7.41 5.09
C GLY A 138 0.06 -6.25 5.78
N ASP A 139 0.35 -5.01 5.37
CA ASP A 139 -0.27 -3.78 5.89
C ASP A 139 -1.52 -3.36 5.12
N VAL A 140 -1.86 -4.10 4.07
CA VAL A 140 -2.99 -3.79 3.18
C VAL A 140 -4.06 -4.86 3.32
N ALA A 141 -5.27 -4.45 3.67
CA ALA A 141 -6.42 -5.34 3.69
C ALA A 141 -7.09 -5.38 2.31
N ALA A 142 -7.62 -6.55 1.96
CA ALA A 142 -8.38 -6.78 0.74
C ALA A 142 -9.31 -7.99 0.94
N PHE A 143 -10.20 -8.27 -0.02
CA PHE A 143 -11.13 -9.39 0.08
C PHE A 143 -10.47 -10.71 -0.37
N PRO A 144 -10.32 -11.72 0.52
CA PRO A 144 -9.92 -13.06 0.14
C PRO A 144 -10.96 -13.66 -0.82
N GLY A 145 -10.49 -14.22 -1.95
CA GLY A 145 -11.41 -14.75 -2.98
C GLY A 145 -12.07 -13.68 -3.86
N ARG A 146 -11.75 -12.39 -3.64
CA ARG A 146 -12.24 -11.26 -4.44
C ARG A 146 -13.75 -10.97 -4.26
N ILE A 147 -14.22 -9.91 -4.93
CA ILE A 147 -15.63 -9.54 -5.08
C ILE A 147 -16.06 -10.12 -6.43
N VAL A 148 -17.03 -11.03 -6.40
CA VAL A 148 -17.48 -11.78 -7.57
C VAL A 148 -18.85 -11.32 -8.03
N ARG A 149 -19.11 -11.40 -9.34
CA ARG A 149 -20.44 -11.18 -9.89
C ARG A 149 -21.35 -12.39 -9.65
N VAL A 150 -22.56 -12.12 -9.15
CA VAL A 150 -23.62 -13.13 -8.96
C VAL A 150 -24.92 -12.57 -9.53
N GLY A 151 -25.28 -13.02 -10.73
CA GLY A 151 -26.42 -12.42 -11.45
C GLY A 151 -26.19 -10.94 -11.72
N ASP A 152 -27.12 -10.09 -11.26
CA ASP A 152 -27.03 -8.64 -11.35
C ASP A 152 -26.42 -7.99 -10.11
N GLY A 153 -26.04 -8.79 -9.12
CA GLY A 153 -25.41 -8.36 -7.87
C GLY A 153 -23.95 -8.77 -7.74
N ILE A 154 -23.41 -8.55 -6.54
CA ILE A 154 -22.05 -8.93 -6.17
C ILE A 154 -22.05 -9.73 -4.86
N ALA A 155 -21.05 -10.59 -4.69
CA ALA A 155 -20.85 -11.37 -3.47
C ALA A 155 -19.37 -11.45 -3.10
N ILE A 156 -19.10 -11.81 -1.84
CA ILE A 156 -17.76 -12.11 -1.30
C ILE A 156 -17.82 -13.47 -0.59
N ALA A 157 -16.74 -14.23 -0.65
CA ALA A 157 -16.63 -15.49 0.07
C ALA A 157 -16.28 -15.29 1.56
N HIS A 158 -15.47 -14.25 1.84
CA HIS A 158 -14.98 -13.92 3.18
C HIS A 158 -14.91 -12.41 3.34
N GLY A 159 -15.03 -11.92 4.58
CA GLY A 159 -14.76 -10.53 4.93
C GLY A 159 -13.31 -10.12 4.59
N PRO A 160 -13.01 -8.82 4.57
CA PRO A 160 -11.68 -8.34 4.23
C PRO A 160 -10.64 -8.77 5.27
N ALA A 161 -9.43 -9.06 4.79
CA ALA A 161 -8.31 -9.49 5.63
C ALA A 161 -6.99 -8.86 5.16
N PHE A 162 -6.11 -8.62 6.11
CA PHE A 162 -4.76 -8.12 5.81
C PHE A 162 -3.93 -9.18 5.09
N GLY A 163 -3.15 -8.75 4.08
CA GLY A 163 -2.31 -9.64 3.28
C GLY A 163 -3.07 -10.49 2.24
N ALA A 164 -4.38 -10.31 2.10
CA ALA A 164 -5.23 -11.14 1.23
C ALA A 164 -4.96 -10.97 -0.28
N SER A 165 -4.35 -9.85 -0.70
CA SER A 165 -4.05 -9.61 -2.12
C SER A 165 -2.73 -8.88 -2.31
N ARG A 166 -1.70 -9.61 -2.79
CA ARG A 166 -0.41 -9.01 -3.12
C ARG A 166 -0.49 -8.02 -4.29
N HIS A 167 -1.30 -8.31 -5.30
CA HIS A 167 -1.44 -7.45 -6.48
C HIS A 167 -2.04 -6.08 -6.14
N CYS A 168 -3.19 -6.07 -5.44
CA CYS A 168 -3.82 -4.81 -5.04
C CYS A 168 -2.97 -4.04 -4.03
N ALA A 169 -2.29 -4.75 -3.12
CA ALA A 169 -1.39 -4.15 -2.17
C ALA A 169 -0.25 -3.39 -2.85
N ARG A 170 0.40 -3.96 -3.87
CA ARG A 170 1.47 -3.29 -4.60
C ARG A 170 1.01 -1.98 -5.26
N ILE A 171 -0.20 -1.95 -5.83
CA ILE A 171 -0.77 -0.74 -6.43
C ILE A 171 -0.93 0.35 -5.36
N VAL A 172 -1.55 0.00 -4.23
CA VAL A 172 -1.77 0.93 -3.12
C VAL A 172 -0.44 1.43 -2.55
N LEU A 173 0.51 0.54 -2.27
CA LEU A 173 1.83 0.91 -1.74
C LEU A 173 2.60 1.81 -2.70
N THR A 174 2.46 1.59 -4.02
CA THR A 174 3.06 2.44 -5.05
C THR A 174 2.44 3.84 -5.04
N ALA A 175 1.12 3.95 -4.93
CA ALA A 175 0.44 5.24 -4.78
C ALA A 175 0.87 5.96 -3.49
N MET A 176 0.96 5.24 -2.37
CA MET A 176 1.39 5.79 -1.07
C MET A 176 2.83 6.30 -1.06
N ARG A 177 3.73 5.76 -1.90
CA ARG A 177 5.09 6.32 -2.07
C ARG A 177 5.07 7.75 -2.62
N ARG A 178 4.04 8.11 -3.39
CA ARG A 178 3.85 9.44 -3.96
C ARG A 178 3.03 10.36 -3.06
N ASP A 179 1.94 9.86 -2.51
CA ASP A 179 1.10 10.53 -1.53
C ASP A 179 0.64 9.51 -0.47
N PRO A 180 1.15 9.57 0.77
CA PRO A 180 0.83 8.62 1.85
C PRO A 180 -0.66 8.51 2.17
N GLU A 181 -1.48 9.48 1.78
CA GLU A 181 -2.92 9.47 2.00
C GLU A 181 -3.70 8.68 0.94
N HIS A 182 -3.10 8.36 -0.22
CA HIS A 182 -3.74 7.54 -1.26
C HIS A 182 -3.64 6.05 -0.92
N ARG A 183 -4.51 5.61 0.00
CA ARG A 183 -4.44 4.30 0.66
C ARG A 183 -5.41 3.25 0.13
N ALA A 184 -6.26 3.59 -0.85
CA ALA A 184 -7.29 2.68 -1.36
C ALA A 184 -7.21 2.46 -2.88
N SER A 185 -7.55 1.23 -3.32
CA SER A 185 -7.62 0.85 -4.74
C SER A 185 -8.71 -0.19 -4.98
N LEU A 186 -9.45 -0.06 -6.09
CA LEU A 186 -10.45 -1.02 -6.58
C LEU A 186 -10.22 -1.27 -8.08
N ASN A 187 -10.07 -2.53 -8.50
CA ASN A 187 -10.02 -2.85 -9.91
C ASN A 187 -11.43 -3.12 -10.47
N ILE A 188 -11.67 -2.57 -11.66
CA ILE A 188 -12.89 -2.78 -12.44
C ILE A 188 -12.54 -3.13 -13.89
N ARG A 189 -13.51 -3.65 -14.66
CA ARG A 189 -13.29 -3.96 -16.06
C ARG A 189 -12.86 -2.74 -16.87
N TYR A 190 -12.01 -2.97 -17.84
CA TYR A 190 -11.75 -1.96 -18.87
C TYR A 190 -12.86 -1.96 -19.91
N GLY A 191 -13.18 -0.77 -20.43
CA GLY A 191 -14.04 -0.55 -21.56
C GLY A 191 -13.91 0.90 -22.02
N LYS A 192 -14.00 1.14 -23.31
CA LYS A 192 -14.03 2.53 -23.84
C LYS A 192 -15.20 3.32 -23.26
N ASP A 193 -16.32 2.65 -23.02
CA ASP A 193 -17.51 3.16 -22.34
C ASP A 193 -17.19 3.58 -20.91
N VAL A 194 -16.51 2.73 -20.12
CA VAL A 194 -16.12 2.99 -18.74
C VAL A 194 -15.18 4.20 -18.65
N ILE A 195 -14.17 4.26 -19.52
CA ILE A 195 -13.22 5.39 -19.54
C ILE A 195 -13.91 6.69 -19.99
N ALA A 196 -14.81 6.61 -20.97
CA ALA A 196 -15.59 7.77 -21.40
C ALA A 196 -16.49 8.29 -20.27
N SER A 197 -17.19 7.40 -19.55
CA SER A 197 -18.02 7.75 -18.39
C SER A 197 -17.17 8.35 -17.26
N ALA A 198 -16.01 7.76 -16.93
CA ALA A 198 -15.11 8.27 -15.91
C ALA A 198 -14.65 9.70 -16.24
N ARG A 199 -14.19 9.95 -17.46
CA ARG A 199 -13.78 11.28 -17.92
C ARG A 199 -14.94 12.26 -17.97
N GLY A 200 -16.11 11.84 -18.46
CA GLY A 200 -17.35 12.64 -18.47
C GLY A 200 -17.80 13.03 -17.05
N ALA A 201 -17.53 12.19 -16.07
CA ALA A 201 -17.73 12.47 -14.66
C ALA A 201 -16.63 13.35 -14.02
N GLY A 202 -15.66 13.83 -14.81
CA GLY A 202 -14.56 14.69 -14.36
C GLY A 202 -13.48 13.96 -13.57
N LEU A 203 -13.32 12.63 -13.76
CA LEU A 203 -12.24 11.87 -13.16
C LEU A 203 -10.97 11.92 -14.01
N ALA A 204 -9.83 12.15 -13.39
CA ALA A 204 -8.53 12.10 -14.04
C ALA A 204 -8.17 10.65 -14.36
N CYS A 205 -8.03 10.32 -15.65
CA CYS A 205 -7.73 8.97 -16.12
C CYS A 205 -6.42 8.96 -16.90
N ALA A 206 -5.44 8.20 -16.41
CA ALA A 206 -4.16 7.99 -17.04
C ALA A 206 -3.98 6.51 -17.47
N SER A 207 -3.06 6.25 -18.39
CA SER A 207 -2.81 4.89 -18.89
C SER A 207 -1.35 4.58 -19.06
N PHE A 208 -1.03 3.29 -19.05
CA PHE A 208 0.27 2.78 -19.46
C PHE A 208 0.10 1.68 -20.50
N ASP A 209 1.13 1.51 -21.32
CA ASP A 209 1.19 0.46 -22.33
C ASP A 209 2.01 -0.73 -21.81
N ARG A 210 1.38 -1.88 -21.68
CA ARG A 210 2.05 -3.13 -21.28
C ARG A 210 3.10 -3.61 -22.26
N SER A 211 3.05 -3.20 -23.52
CA SER A 211 4.06 -3.56 -24.51
C SER A 211 5.43 -2.95 -24.20
N ALA A 212 5.44 -1.84 -23.45
CA ALA A 212 6.65 -1.15 -23.00
C ALA A 212 7.24 -1.75 -21.70
N GLU A 213 6.66 -2.85 -21.18
CA GLU A 213 7.13 -3.51 -19.95
C GLU A 213 8.52 -4.13 -20.14
N PRO A 214 9.53 -3.78 -19.31
CA PRO A 214 10.85 -4.36 -19.38
C PRO A 214 10.84 -5.88 -19.17
N PRO A 215 11.74 -6.65 -19.82
CA PRO A 215 11.76 -8.11 -19.70
C PRO A 215 11.93 -8.60 -18.26
N ASP A 216 12.78 -7.97 -17.47
CA ASP A 216 13.06 -8.26 -16.07
C ASP A 216 11.81 -8.06 -15.16
N VAL A 217 10.97 -7.09 -15.50
CA VAL A 217 9.68 -6.86 -14.83
C VAL A 217 8.67 -7.92 -15.26
N ARG A 218 8.65 -8.29 -16.53
CA ARG A 218 7.72 -9.29 -17.09
C ARG A 218 7.91 -10.67 -16.47
N ASP A 219 9.16 -11.04 -16.21
CA ASP A 219 9.55 -12.35 -15.67
C ASP A 219 9.30 -12.46 -14.16
N CYS A 220 9.03 -11.34 -13.46
CA CYS A 220 8.68 -11.31 -12.06
C CYS A 220 7.16 -11.28 -11.86
N GLU A 221 6.56 -12.30 -11.27
CA GLU A 221 5.13 -12.37 -11.03
C GLU A 221 4.63 -11.17 -10.18
N GLY A 222 3.69 -10.42 -10.73
CA GLY A 222 3.01 -9.29 -10.06
C GLY A 222 3.76 -7.96 -10.07
N SER A 223 4.93 -7.85 -10.72
CA SER A 223 5.68 -6.59 -10.83
C SER A 223 5.12 -5.65 -11.91
N THR A 224 4.44 -6.18 -12.94
CA THR A 224 3.78 -5.39 -14.00
C THR A 224 2.91 -4.26 -13.48
N LEU A 225 2.10 -4.52 -12.44
CA LEU A 225 1.16 -3.53 -11.91
C LEU A 225 1.88 -2.45 -11.11
N GLU A 226 2.90 -2.82 -10.37
CA GLU A 226 3.78 -1.87 -9.67
C GLU A 226 4.50 -0.97 -10.67
N TRP A 227 5.17 -1.56 -11.67
CA TRP A 227 5.85 -0.85 -12.74
C TRP A 227 4.91 0.09 -13.51
N GLY A 228 3.75 -0.39 -13.96
CA GLY A 228 2.80 0.42 -14.71
C GLY A 228 2.24 1.58 -13.89
N THR A 229 1.99 1.37 -12.61
CA THR A 229 1.55 2.42 -11.68
C THR A 229 2.66 3.45 -11.46
N ASP A 230 3.90 3.01 -11.18
CA ASP A 230 5.07 3.90 -11.03
C ASP A 230 5.31 4.73 -12.29
N LEU A 231 5.21 4.11 -13.48
CA LEU A 231 5.40 4.79 -14.76
C LEU A 231 4.39 5.92 -14.95
N VAL A 232 3.11 5.70 -14.60
CA VAL A 232 2.08 6.74 -14.66
C VAL A 232 2.38 7.83 -13.65
N LEU A 233 2.63 7.47 -12.39
CA LEU A 233 2.87 8.44 -11.31
C LEU A 233 4.13 9.29 -11.53
N ALA A 234 5.11 8.80 -12.27
CA ALA A 234 6.29 9.57 -12.64
C ALA A 234 6.01 10.66 -13.69
N ARG A 235 4.96 10.49 -14.50
CA ARG A 235 4.58 11.42 -15.58
C ARG A 235 3.54 12.45 -15.16
N GLU A 236 2.69 12.08 -14.22
CA GLU A 236 1.59 12.92 -13.75
C GLU A 236 2.04 13.86 -12.62
N SER A 237 1.44 15.05 -12.55
CA SER A 237 1.70 16.01 -11.47
C SER A 237 1.08 15.59 -10.13
N GLY A 238 0.11 14.67 -10.14
CA GLY A 238 -0.60 14.13 -9.00
C GLY A 238 -0.99 12.68 -9.21
N ILE A 239 -1.71 12.08 -8.26
CA ILE A 239 -2.26 10.74 -8.42
C ILE A 239 -3.58 10.82 -9.19
N PRO A 240 -3.72 10.18 -10.37
CA PRO A 240 -4.96 10.15 -11.12
C PRO A 240 -6.04 9.34 -10.37
N ASP A 241 -7.32 9.66 -10.64
CA ASP A 241 -8.45 8.92 -10.07
C ASP A 241 -8.53 7.48 -10.57
N ALA A 242 -8.06 7.24 -11.79
CA ALA A 242 -8.02 5.92 -12.41
C ALA A 242 -6.78 5.73 -13.28
N ILE A 243 -6.15 4.56 -13.15
CA ILE A 243 -5.06 4.09 -14.02
C ILE A 243 -5.56 2.87 -14.79
N TYR A 244 -5.41 2.88 -16.11
CA TYR A 244 -5.85 1.74 -16.93
C TYR A 244 -4.78 1.27 -17.91
N ASP A 245 -4.91 0.03 -18.32
CA ASP A 245 -4.20 -0.57 -19.45
C ASP A 245 -5.16 -1.30 -20.37
N THR A 246 -4.74 -1.53 -21.60
CA THR A 246 -5.54 -2.19 -22.65
C THR A 246 -5.28 -3.69 -22.76
N GLY A 247 -4.64 -4.27 -21.73
CA GLY A 247 -4.31 -5.69 -21.70
C GLY A 247 -3.09 -6.05 -22.53
N GLY A 248 -2.92 -7.36 -22.76
CA GLY A 248 -1.84 -7.95 -23.52
C GLY A 248 -2.04 -9.46 -23.67
N PRO A 249 -1.14 -10.19 -24.34
CA PRO A 249 -1.28 -11.64 -24.48
C PRO A 249 -1.46 -12.33 -23.13
N GLY A 250 -2.61 -12.98 -22.93
CA GLY A 250 -2.98 -13.67 -21.68
C GLY A 250 -3.24 -12.74 -20.48
N LYS A 251 -3.35 -11.43 -20.67
CA LYS A 251 -3.61 -10.47 -19.59
C LYS A 251 -4.81 -9.61 -19.95
N GLU A 252 -5.87 -9.69 -19.13
CA GLU A 252 -7.09 -8.90 -19.28
C GLU A 252 -6.81 -7.39 -19.13
N PRO A 253 -7.41 -6.53 -19.98
CA PRO A 253 -7.36 -5.09 -19.82
C PRO A 253 -8.10 -4.66 -18.55
N MET A 254 -7.58 -3.68 -17.82
CA MET A 254 -8.07 -3.36 -16.47
C MET A 254 -8.04 -1.88 -16.16
N VAL A 255 -9.03 -1.42 -15.40
CA VAL A 255 -9.03 -0.09 -14.77
C VAL A 255 -8.82 -0.26 -13.27
N ARG A 256 -7.97 0.55 -12.68
CA ARG A 256 -7.71 0.63 -11.23
C ARG A 256 -8.10 2.01 -10.76
N VAL A 257 -9.18 2.08 -9.99
CA VAL A 257 -9.65 3.31 -9.36
C VAL A 257 -8.87 3.51 -8.07
N LEU A 258 -8.28 4.68 -7.90
CA LEU A 258 -7.47 5.05 -6.75
C LEU A 258 -8.18 6.11 -5.90
N GLY A 259 -7.89 6.12 -4.61
CA GLY A 259 -8.46 7.10 -3.69
C GLY A 259 -7.80 7.06 -2.31
N ARG A 260 -8.15 8.05 -1.50
CA ARG A 260 -7.66 8.15 -0.12
C ARG A 260 -8.37 7.17 0.80
N THR A 261 -9.67 6.97 0.58
CA THR A 261 -10.51 6.09 1.38
C THR A 261 -11.39 5.19 0.51
N PRO A 262 -11.87 4.06 1.04
CA PRO A 262 -12.86 3.24 0.35
C PRO A 262 -14.14 4.01 -0.02
N ALA A 263 -14.63 4.88 0.85
CA ALA A 263 -15.82 5.71 0.57
C ALA A 263 -15.62 6.64 -0.64
N GLU A 264 -14.44 7.24 -0.79
CA GLU A 264 -14.09 8.04 -1.97
C GLU A 264 -14.16 7.21 -3.25
N ILE A 265 -13.64 5.98 -3.24
CA ILE A 265 -13.70 5.08 -4.39
C ILE A 265 -15.14 4.71 -4.72
N VAL A 266 -15.98 4.40 -3.72
CA VAL A 266 -17.42 4.14 -3.93
C VAL A 266 -18.09 5.34 -4.61
N ALA A 267 -17.80 6.56 -4.16
CA ALA A 267 -18.33 7.78 -4.79
C ALA A 267 -17.86 7.93 -6.25
N LYS A 268 -16.59 7.63 -6.55
CA LYS A 268 -16.06 7.61 -7.93
C LYS A 268 -16.78 6.56 -8.79
N ILE A 269 -17.04 5.37 -8.26
CA ILE A 269 -17.81 4.32 -8.94
C ILE A 269 -19.23 4.78 -9.22
N GLY A 270 -19.92 5.40 -8.25
CA GLY A 270 -21.25 5.97 -8.45
C GLY A 270 -21.28 6.97 -9.63
N ARG A 271 -20.27 7.85 -9.70
CA ARG A 271 -20.12 8.82 -10.80
C ARG A 271 -19.89 8.13 -12.16
N ILE A 272 -19.06 7.07 -12.21
CA ILE A 272 -18.82 6.27 -13.44
C ILE A 272 -20.12 5.61 -13.90
N LEU A 273 -20.95 5.13 -12.97
CA LEU A 273 -22.24 4.49 -13.24
C LEU A 273 -23.36 5.49 -13.53
N GLY A 274 -23.13 6.80 -13.37
CA GLY A 274 -24.16 7.83 -13.54
C GLY A 274 -25.23 7.83 -12.44
N VAL A 275 -24.92 7.23 -11.30
CA VAL A 275 -25.80 7.20 -10.10
C VAL A 275 -25.38 8.32 -9.17
N ARG A 276 -26.33 9.13 -8.71
CA ARG A 276 -26.11 10.24 -7.76
C ARG A 276 -26.27 9.78 -6.32
#